data_b8bf18ab153f24c085bcb9ada239a860
#
_entry.id   b8bf18ab153f24c085bcb9ada239a860
#
_cell.length_a   1.000
_cell.length_b   1.000
_cell.length_c   1.000
_cell.angle_alpha   90.00
_cell.angle_beta   90.00
_cell.angle_gamma   90.00
#
_symmetry.space_group_name_H-M   'P 1'
#
loop_
_entity.id
_entity.type
_entity.pdbx_description
1 polymer ?
#
loop_
_entity_poly.entity_id
_entity_poly.type
_entity_poly.pdbx_seq_one_letter_code
_entity_poly.pdbx_strand_id
1 'polypeptide(L)'
;MLKKLSVALLAISAIAGPPAFAGGEDASRLGLQFAEDPSGVLGIFNLNGRLRTDGPFFQSLGSNGRSCATCHVAEQAFSFTPAGARARFSATRGRDPLFATVDGANCPSAMQSDRSAHSLLLQNGLIRVGITIVEKPQFTISVVHDPYGCAIIADPKGGPPTFSVYRRPLPSANLMFLSTVMFDGRETIAPLNNGQTYFPNLIADLSHQAADATTGHAQALQPPTDEQVQGIVEFEMGLIAAQARDDRAGSLARHDALGGPFYLANEDYYPGINDSLGADPSGEPFDAASMTLFGQWANAGGREGGGERAEARRAIAAGEALFNSAPMQISNVRGLNDNAAIGSPPSFVGHCTSCHDTPNVGNHSLPLPLDIGTAHATGASMESDPAIAAALSELSMPDLPVYLISGCPNPFAPGVPESFYTTDPGKALVTGSCSDFNRIKGPVLRGLAARAPYFHNGAAATLEEAVNFYNERFSMQLTAQQKSDLVAFLNSL
;
A
#
# COMPACT_ATOMS: atom_id res chain seq x y z
N MET A 1 19.94 -3.19 -31.11
CA MET A 1 19.76 -4.65 -31.24
C MET A 1 19.13 -5.15 -29.95
N LEU A 2 17.83 -5.17 -29.87
CA LEU A 2 17.11 -5.69 -28.70
C LEU A 2 17.27 -7.20 -28.65
N LYS A 3 18.05 -7.70 -27.69
CA LYS A 3 18.01 -9.12 -27.32
C LYS A 3 16.67 -9.37 -26.63
N LYS A 4 15.87 -10.25 -27.21
CA LYS A 4 14.61 -10.75 -26.65
C LYS A 4 14.89 -11.30 -25.25
N LEU A 5 14.37 -10.62 -24.20
CA LEU A 5 14.18 -11.26 -22.91
C LEU A 5 13.07 -12.31 -23.10
N SER A 6 13.47 -13.56 -23.26
CA SER A 6 12.57 -14.68 -23.10
C SER A 6 12.38 -14.86 -21.59
N VAL A 7 11.26 -14.41 -21.06
CA VAL A 7 10.78 -14.90 -19.77
C VAL A 7 10.51 -16.39 -20.00
N ALA A 8 11.43 -17.22 -19.57
CA ALA A 8 11.25 -18.66 -19.53
C ALA A 8 10.20 -18.92 -18.43
N LEU A 9 8.94 -19.11 -18.82
CA LEU A 9 8.00 -19.85 -18.00
C LEU A 9 8.59 -21.25 -17.82
N LEU A 10 9.33 -21.46 -16.74
CA LEU A 10 9.63 -22.79 -16.26
C LEU A 10 8.31 -23.38 -15.77
N ALA A 11 7.74 -24.27 -16.59
CA ALA A 11 6.73 -25.20 -16.14
C ALA A 11 7.35 -26.06 -15.03
N ILE A 12 7.17 -25.66 -13.78
CA ILE A 12 7.52 -26.46 -12.62
C ILE A 12 6.42 -27.53 -12.52
N SER A 13 6.74 -28.71 -13.03
CA SER A 13 5.95 -29.93 -12.80
C SER A 13 5.64 -30.06 -11.31
N ALA A 14 4.38 -30.37 -11.00
CA ALA A 14 3.84 -30.59 -9.67
C ALA A 14 4.85 -31.32 -8.75
N ILE A 15 5.56 -30.57 -7.93
CA ILE A 15 6.39 -31.10 -6.86
C ILE A 15 5.48 -31.20 -5.64
N ALA A 16 5.35 -32.43 -5.14
CA ALA A 16 4.67 -32.80 -3.92
C ALA A 16 5.02 -31.85 -2.76
N GLY A 17 4.02 -31.17 -2.21
CA GLY A 17 3.98 -30.46 -0.93
C GLY A 17 5.14 -29.49 -0.62
N PRO A 18 4.89 -28.41 0.11
CA PRO A 18 5.94 -27.47 0.47
C PRO A 18 7.05 -28.21 1.22
N PRO A 19 8.34 -27.90 0.93
CA PRO A 19 9.43 -28.45 1.70
C PRO A 19 9.20 -28.11 3.18
N ALA A 20 9.24 -29.13 4.04
CA ALA A 20 9.36 -28.89 5.48
C ALA A 20 10.52 -27.93 5.65
N PHE A 21 10.33 -26.80 6.39
CA PHE A 21 11.38 -25.81 6.63
C PHE A 21 12.68 -26.51 7.00
N ALA A 22 13.49 -26.81 6.01
CA ALA A 22 14.84 -27.29 6.14
C ALA A 22 15.69 -26.10 6.58
N GLY A 23 16.72 -26.33 7.41
CA GLY A 23 17.49 -25.28 8.06
C GLY A 23 17.96 -24.17 7.11
N GLY A 24 18.17 -22.97 7.64
CA GLY A 24 18.31 -21.70 6.93
C GLY A 24 19.21 -21.63 5.67
N GLU A 25 20.16 -22.57 5.48
CA GLU A 25 21.02 -22.61 4.27
C GLU A 25 20.29 -23.13 3.04
N ASP A 26 19.40 -24.12 3.18
CA ASP A 26 18.66 -24.67 2.02
C ASP A 26 17.53 -23.72 1.60
N ALA A 27 16.88 -23.05 2.53
CA ALA A 27 15.86 -22.03 2.24
C ALA A 27 16.47 -20.85 1.46
N SER A 28 17.66 -20.38 1.85
CA SER A 28 18.32 -19.26 1.18
C SER A 28 18.77 -19.59 -0.26
N ARG A 29 19.10 -20.85 -0.56
CA ARG A 29 19.39 -21.31 -1.93
C ARG A 29 18.18 -21.31 -2.83
N LEU A 30 16.98 -21.47 -2.25
CA LEU A 30 15.70 -21.39 -2.95
C LEU A 30 15.15 -19.96 -3.07
N GLY A 31 15.89 -18.93 -2.66
CA GLY A 31 15.43 -17.54 -2.69
C GLY A 31 14.51 -17.16 -1.54
N LEU A 32 14.31 -18.04 -0.54
CA LEU A 32 13.48 -17.78 0.64
C LEU A 32 14.32 -17.18 1.77
N GLN A 33 13.81 -16.09 2.36
CA GLN A 33 14.30 -15.48 3.59
C GLN A 33 13.15 -15.26 4.57
N PHE A 34 13.47 -15.14 5.84
CA PHE A 34 12.51 -14.96 6.91
C PHE A 34 12.95 -13.84 7.85
N ALA A 35 12.00 -13.03 8.30
CA ALA A 35 12.20 -11.99 9.29
C ALA A 35 11.13 -12.08 10.37
N GLU A 36 11.49 -11.92 11.62
CA GLU A 36 10.53 -11.86 12.72
C GLU A 36 9.75 -10.54 12.67
N ASP A 37 8.47 -10.61 12.99
CA ASP A 37 7.53 -9.49 13.08
C ASP A 37 6.63 -9.63 14.32
N PRO A 38 5.81 -8.63 14.67
CA PRO A 38 4.99 -8.65 15.88
C PRO A 38 3.96 -9.79 15.99
N SER A 39 3.60 -10.46 14.88
CA SER A 39 2.63 -11.56 14.89
C SER A 39 3.25 -12.92 14.52
N GLY A 40 4.53 -12.94 14.15
CA GLY A 40 5.20 -14.19 13.83
C GLY A 40 6.41 -14.03 12.92
N VAL A 41 6.29 -14.43 11.66
CA VAL A 41 7.41 -14.42 10.71
C VAL A 41 6.95 -14.02 9.32
N LEU A 42 7.48 -12.93 8.82
CA LEU A 42 7.41 -12.54 7.43
C LEU A 42 8.28 -13.46 6.57
N GLY A 43 7.74 -13.97 5.47
CA GLY A 43 8.49 -14.66 4.44
C GLY A 43 8.76 -13.74 3.24
N ILE A 44 9.96 -13.85 2.67
CA ILE A 44 10.37 -13.14 1.46
C ILE A 44 10.87 -14.19 0.47
N PHE A 45 10.31 -14.19 -0.73
CA PHE A 45 10.72 -15.06 -1.82
C PHE A 45 11.16 -14.21 -3.01
N ASN A 46 12.34 -14.51 -3.58
CA ASN A 46 12.81 -13.81 -4.77
C ASN A 46 12.74 -14.77 -5.97
N LEU A 47 11.90 -14.44 -6.95
CA LEU A 47 11.73 -15.18 -8.20
C LEU A 47 13.04 -15.35 -8.98
N ASN A 48 13.99 -14.42 -8.80
CA ASN A 48 15.31 -14.43 -9.46
C ASN A 48 16.35 -15.22 -8.66
N GLY A 49 15.94 -16.01 -7.68
CA GLY A 49 16.80 -16.83 -6.82
C GLY A 49 17.22 -16.10 -5.53
N ARG A 50 18.44 -16.32 -5.06
CA ARG A 50 18.90 -15.75 -3.78
C ARG A 50 18.75 -14.23 -3.74
N LEU A 51 18.21 -13.70 -2.65
CA LEU A 51 18.15 -12.25 -2.39
C LEU A 51 19.57 -11.67 -2.32
N ARG A 52 19.92 -10.84 -3.28
CA ARG A 52 21.22 -10.17 -3.34
C ARG A 52 21.10 -8.76 -2.81
N THR A 53 22.02 -8.38 -1.91
CA THR A 53 22.07 -7.05 -1.29
C THR A 53 23.23 -6.20 -1.80
N ASP A 54 23.83 -6.58 -2.91
CA ASP A 54 24.94 -5.89 -3.57
C ASP A 54 24.53 -5.13 -4.85
N GLY A 55 23.25 -5.24 -5.25
CA GLY A 55 22.70 -4.56 -6.42
C GLY A 55 22.41 -3.07 -6.22
N PRO A 56 22.04 -2.33 -7.30
CA PRO A 56 21.79 -0.90 -7.26
C PRO A 56 20.73 -0.46 -6.25
N PHE A 57 19.73 -1.28 -5.97
CA PHE A 57 18.71 -1.03 -4.94
C PHE A 57 19.31 -0.77 -3.55
N PHE A 58 20.44 -1.38 -3.23
CA PHE A 58 21.15 -1.26 -1.95
C PHE A 58 22.31 -0.25 -1.98
N GLN A 59 22.61 0.32 -3.13
CA GLN A 59 23.71 1.27 -3.30
C GLN A 59 23.20 2.71 -3.19
N SER A 60 24.00 3.58 -2.57
CA SER A 60 23.74 5.00 -2.60
C SER A 60 24.08 5.58 -3.97
N LEU A 61 23.09 5.85 -4.78
CA LEU A 61 23.22 6.42 -6.13
C LEU A 61 23.16 7.96 -6.13
N GLY A 62 22.84 8.56 -5.01
CA GLY A 62 22.71 10.02 -4.86
C GLY A 62 23.75 10.65 -3.96
N SER A 63 23.54 11.94 -3.62
CA SER A 63 24.49 12.76 -2.86
C SER A 63 24.26 12.73 -1.35
N ASN A 64 23.09 12.26 -0.86
CA ASN A 64 22.72 12.31 0.55
C ASN A 64 22.92 10.97 1.29
N GLY A 65 23.58 10.00 0.68
CA GLY A 65 23.88 8.69 1.26
C GLY A 65 22.73 7.68 1.26
N ARG A 66 21.57 8.01 0.68
CA ARG A 66 20.42 7.10 0.58
C ARG A 66 20.56 6.08 -0.54
N SER A 67 20.07 4.88 -0.26
CA SER A 67 19.68 3.86 -1.23
C SER A 67 18.18 3.59 -1.12
N CYS A 68 17.59 2.82 -2.03
CA CYS A 68 16.19 2.38 -1.90
C CYS A 68 15.97 1.63 -0.58
N ALA A 69 16.91 0.75 -0.20
CA ALA A 69 16.89 0.01 1.06
C ALA A 69 16.96 0.90 2.33
N THR A 70 17.25 2.20 2.20
CA THR A 70 17.19 3.13 3.34
C THR A 70 15.77 3.22 3.91
N CYS A 71 14.75 3.20 3.04
CA CYS A 71 13.32 3.29 3.40
C CYS A 71 12.57 1.98 3.12
N HIS A 72 13.09 1.11 2.25
CA HIS A 72 12.48 -0.17 1.90
C HIS A 72 13.25 -1.32 2.58
N VAL A 73 12.97 -1.49 3.89
CA VAL A 73 13.67 -2.43 4.77
C VAL A 73 13.05 -3.82 4.64
N ALA A 74 13.85 -4.83 4.33
CA ALA A 74 13.37 -6.18 4.04
C ALA A 74 12.57 -6.78 5.22
N GLU A 75 13.06 -6.62 6.45
CA GLU A 75 12.44 -7.10 7.69
C GLU A 75 11.11 -6.39 8.02
N GLN A 76 10.76 -5.34 7.27
CA GLN A 76 9.55 -4.54 7.42
C GLN A 76 8.70 -4.60 6.14
N ALA A 77 8.69 -5.76 5.49
CA ALA A 77 8.01 -6.01 4.22
C ALA A 77 8.35 -4.98 3.13
N PHE A 78 9.63 -4.60 3.02
CA PHE A 78 10.13 -3.58 2.09
C PHE A 78 9.40 -2.22 2.21
N SER A 79 9.04 -1.86 3.44
CA SER A 79 8.61 -0.53 3.88
C SER A 79 9.48 -0.13 5.08
N PHE A 80 9.02 0.74 5.99
CA PHE A 80 9.64 0.91 7.30
C PHE A 80 8.60 1.23 8.39
N THR A 81 9.01 1.06 9.66
CA THR A 81 8.17 1.32 10.81
C THR A 81 8.70 2.49 11.66
N PRO A 82 7.82 3.18 12.41
CA PRO A 82 8.26 4.19 13.39
C PRO A 82 9.25 3.64 14.42
N ALA A 83 9.11 2.38 14.81
CA ALA A 83 10.04 1.73 15.75
C ALA A 83 11.44 1.62 15.15
N GLY A 84 11.57 1.16 13.90
CA GLY A 84 12.83 1.14 13.16
C GLY A 84 13.44 2.52 13.00
N ALA A 85 12.63 3.54 12.66
CA ALA A 85 13.08 4.92 12.55
C ALA A 85 13.61 5.46 13.90
N ARG A 86 12.90 5.21 15.02
CA ARG A 86 13.35 5.61 16.36
C ARG A 86 14.66 4.96 16.76
N ALA A 87 14.83 3.67 16.47
CA ALA A 87 16.08 2.95 16.75
C ALA A 87 17.26 3.56 15.96
N ARG A 88 17.07 3.82 14.67
CA ARG A 88 18.09 4.46 13.81
C ARG A 88 18.41 5.89 14.25
N PHE A 89 17.39 6.69 14.63
CA PHE A 89 17.63 8.03 15.17
C PHE A 89 18.47 7.98 16.44
N SER A 90 18.13 7.10 17.37
CA SER A 90 18.83 6.96 18.65
C SER A 90 20.28 6.51 18.45
N ALA A 91 20.53 5.56 17.55
CA ALA A 91 21.87 5.05 17.26
C ALA A 91 22.77 6.09 16.56
N THR A 92 22.22 6.95 15.70
CA THR A 92 22.98 7.87 14.86
C THR A 92 22.86 9.34 15.25
N ARG A 93 21.96 9.68 16.18
CA ARG A 93 21.58 11.05 16.54
C ARG A 93 21.14 11.85 15.30
N GLY A 94 20.29 11.26 14.48
CA GLY A 94 19.76 11.85 13.25
C GLY A 94 20.73 11.87 12.06
N ARG A 95 21.94 11.31 12.16
CA ARG A 95 22.90 11.28 11.04
C ARG A 95 22.65 10.18 10.02
N ASP A 96 21.78 9.22 10.31
CA ASP A 96 21.36 8.21 9.34
C ASP A 96 20.73 8.88 8.11
N PRO A 97 21.04 8.45 6.90
CA PRO A 97 20.47 8.99 5.67
C PRO A 97 18.93 9.01 5.62
N LEU A 98 18.24 8.16 6.37
CA LEU A 98 16.79 8.20 6.52
C LEU A 98 16.28 9.60 6.91
N PHE A 99 17.05 10.33 7.72
CA PHE A 99 16.69 11.66 8.26
C PHE A 99 17.14 12.83 7.37
N ALA A 100 17.59 12.58 6.13
CA ALA A 100 17.83 13.66 5.19
C ALA A 100 16.57 14.52 5.01
N THR A 101 16.71 15.85 5.14
CA THR A 101 15.57 16.74 5.33
C THR A 101 14.72 16.95 4.09
N VAL A 102 15.18 16.51 2.92
CA VAL A 102 14.40 16.60 1.67
C VAL A 102 12.99 16.02 1.82
N ASP A 103 12.86 14.93 2.57
CA ASP A 103 11.60 14.21 2.81
C ASP A 103 11.54 13.48 4.17
N GLY A 104 12.68 13.24 4.83
CA GLY A 104 12.76 12.59 6.15
C GLY A 104 12.45 13.53 7.31
N ALA A 105 12.29 14.82 7.07
CA ALA A 105 11.85 15.81 8.05
C ALA A 105 10.43 16.32 7.73
N ASN A 106 9.75 16.88 8.73
CA ASN A 106 8.42 17.48 8.54
C ASN A 106 8.48 18.68 7.59
N CYS A 107 9.65 19.35 7.51
CA CYS A 107 9.88 20.44 6.59
C CYS A 107 11.32 20.37 6.06
N PRO A 108 11.58 20.63 4.75
CA PRO A 108 12.92 20.52 4.17
C PRO A 108 13.90 21.58 4.68
N SER A 109 13.42 22.68 5.25
CA SER A 109 14.25 23.73 5.87
C SER A 109 14.71 23.40 7.30
N ALA A 110 14.26 22.28 7.88
CA ALA A 110 14.60 21.87 9.23
C ALA A 110 16.05 21.39 9.36
N MET A 111 16.58 21.37 10.58
CA MET A 111 17.89 20.78 10.84
C MET A 111 17.77 19.26 11.02
N GLN A 112 18.57 18.49 10.29
CA GLN A 112 18.57 17.03 10.32
C GLN A 112 18.83 16.45 11.72
N SER A 113 19.60 17.12 12.57
CA SER A 113 19.91 16.67 13.93
C SER A 113 18.79 16.95 14.95
N ASP A 114 17.80 17.78 14.57
CA ASP A 114 16.68 18.09 15.47
C ASP A 114 15.64 16.97 15.43
N ARG A 115 15.51 16.28 16.57
CA ARG A 115 14.56 15.17 16.71
C ARG A 115 13.10 15.60 16.47
N SER A 116 12.74 16.81 16.87
CA SER A 116 11.36 17.30 16.72
C SER A 116 10.99 17.53 15.25
N ALA A 117 11.98 17.85 14.41
CA ALA A 117 11.80 17.99 12.97
C ALA A 117 11.41 16.69 12.24
N HIS A 118 11.53 15.55 12.91
CA HIS A 118 11.20 14.22 12.36
C HIS A 118 10.01 13.57 13.08
N SER A 119 9.15 14.35 13.73
CA SER A 119 8.07 13.82 14.55
C SER A 119 7.14 12.90 13.76
N LEU A 120 6.74 13.24 12.54
CA LEU A 120 5.88 12.42 11.68
C LEU A 120 6.56 11.10 11.29
N LEU A 121 7.83 11.14 10.95
CA LEU A 121 8.61 9.94 10.64
C LEU A 121 8.76 9.03 11.86
N LEU A 122 9.05 9.61 13.03
CA LEU A 122 9.32 8.86 14.28
C LEU A 122 8.05 8.34 14.97
N GLN A 123 6.88 8.95 14.72
CA GLN A 123 5.61 8.58 15.36
C GLN A 123 4.72 7.76 14.42
N ASN A 124 4.61 8.17 13.17
CA ASN A 124 3.67 7.61 12.19
C ASN A 124 4.36 6.95 10.99
N GLY A 125 5.70 7.00 10.91
CA GLY A 125 6.46 6.46 9.76
C GLY A 125 6.14 7.18 8.45
N LEU A 126 5.88 8.49 8.51
CA LEU A 126 5.57 9.30 7.35
C LEU A 126 6.80 10.00 6.82
N ILE A 127 6.93 10.02 5.51
CA ILE A 127 7.84 10.91 4.80
C ILE A 127 7.04 12.06 4.17
N ARG A 128 7.70 13.20 4.01
CA ARG A 128 7.15 14.31 3.26
C ARG A 128 7.27 14.03 1.76
N VAL A 129 6.17 14.15 1.03
CA VAL A 129 6.16 14.09 -0.44
C VAL A 129 5.80 15.48 -0.96
N GLY A 130 6.72 16.11 -1.65
CA GLY A 130 6.47 17.39 -2.33
C GLY A 130 5.89 17.14 -3.72
N ILE A 131 4.67 17.61 -3.98
CA ILE A 131 4.02 17.46 -5.28
C ILE A 131 3.79 18.85 -5.87
N THR A 132 4.43 19.13 -7.00
CA THR A 132 4.17 20.35 -7.77
C THR A 132 2.85 20.20 -8.50
N ILE A 133 1.91 21.11 -8.22
CA ILE A 133 0.60 21.07 -8.87
C ILE A 133 0.73 21.44 -10.34
N VAL A 134 -0.15 20.83 -11.17
CA VAL A 134 -0.21 21.18 -12.59
C VAL A 134 -0.62 22.65 -12.80
N GLU A 135 -0.25 23.21 -13.94
CA GLU A 135 -0.73 24.53 -14.33
C GLU A 135 -2.24 24.54 -14.56
N LYS A 136 -2.92 25.58 -14.06
CA LYS A 136 -4.36 25.82 -14.25
C LYS A 136 -5.24 24.63 -13.80
N PRO A 137 -5.17 24.21 -12.54
CA PRO A 137 -6.08 23.21 -12.02
C PRO A 137 -7.54 23.70 -12.07
N GLN A 138 -8.50 22.81 -12.07
CA GLN A 138 -9.94 23.11 -12.08
C GLN A 138 -10.47 23.69 -10.77
N PHE A 139 -9.65 23.80 -9.75
CA PHE A 139 -10.00 24.17 -8.38
C PHE A 139 -9.03 25.17 -7.80
N THR A 140 -9.42 25.76 -6.67
CA THR A 140 -8.51 26.52 -5.82
C THR A 140 -8.17 25.73 -4.58
N ILE A 141 -6.94 25.91 -4.07
CA ILE A 141 -6.43 25.28 -2.87
C ILE A 141 -5.80 26.33 -1.98
N SER A 142 -6.20 26.34 -0.70
CA SER A 142 -5.63 27.21 0.31
C SER A 142 -5.27 26.43 1.57
N VAL A 143 -4.27 26.89 2.34
CA VAL A 143 -3.88 26.27 3.59
C VAL A 143 -4.73 26.81 4.72
N VAL A 144 -5.30 25.91 5.52
CA VAL A 144 -6.11 26.22 6.71
C VAL A 144 -5.32 25.94 7.99
N HIS A 145 -4.49 24.90 7.97
CA HIS A 145 -3.62 24.52 9.07
C HIS A 145 -2.26 24.12 8.52
N ASP A 146 -1.20 24.71 9.06
CA ASP A 146 0.19 24.40 8.67
C ASP A 146 1.06 24.26 9.92
N PRO A 147 1.11 23.06 10.51
CA PRO A 147 1.85 22.84 11.76
C PRO A 147 3.37 22.94 11.60
N TYR A 148 3.87 22.92 10.37
CA TYR A 148 5.32 22.87 10.08
C TYR A 148 5.84 24.08 9.31
N GLY A 149 4.97 24.98 8.85
CA GLY A 149 5.35 26.19 8.12
C GLY A 149 5.83 25.93 6.68
N CYS A 150 5.47 24.78 6.07
CA CYS A 150 5.89 24.39 4.73
C CYS A 150 4.84 23.57 3.98
N ALA A 151 3.57 23.76 4.30
CA ALA A 151 2.48 23.11 3.57
C ALA A 151 2.52 23.47 2.07
N ILE A 152 2.84 24.71 1.75
CA ILE A 152 3.08 25.19 0.38
C ILE A 152 4.47 25.77 0.29
N ILE A 153 5.25 25.32 -0.70
CA ILE A 153 6.57 25.85 -1.02
C ILE A 153 6.48 26.51 -2.40
N ALA A 154 6.69 27.83 -2.43
CA ALA A 154 6.71 28.60 -3.67
C ALA A 154 7.91 28.20 -4.55
N ASP A 155 7.70 28.12 -5.85
CA ASP A 155 8.81 28.02 -6.80
C ASP A 155 9.56 29.36 -6.86
N PRO A 156 10.86 29.40 -6.55
CA PRO A 156 11.64 30.62 -6.60
C PRO A 156 11.74 31.24 -8.01
N LYS A 157 11.41 30.47 -9.04
CA LYS A 157 11.38 30.94 -10.44
C LYS A 157 9.98 31.41 -10.89
N GLY A 158 8.99 31.42 -9.98
CA GLY A 158 7.63 31.84 -10.26
C GLY A 158 6.76 30.78 -10.98
N GLY A 159 7.18 29.53 -11.00
CA GLY A 159 6.39 28.40 -11.46
C GLY A 159 5.32 27.96 -10.45
N PRO A 160 4.59 26.87 -10.74
CA PRO A 160 3.61 26.33 -9.83
C PRO A 160 4.21 25.92 -8.48
N PRO A 161 3.50 26.16 -7.37
CA PRO A 161 3.99 25.79 -6.04
C PRO A 161 4.00 24.28 -5.82
N THR A 162 4.83 23.84 -4.88
CA THR A 162 4.88 22.45 -4.40
C THR A 162 4.08 22.33 -3.10
N PHE A 163 3.16 21.39 -3.05
CA PHE A 163 2.38 21.05 -1.86
C PHE A 163 3.04 19.91 -1.08
N SER A 164 3.08 20.02 0.22
CA SER A 164 3.62 19.00 1.12
C SER A 164 2.50 18.07 1.55
N VAL A 165 2.54 16.81 1.13
CA VAL A 165 1.71 15.74 1.67
C VAL A 165 2.59 14.73 2.40
N TYR A 166 2.04 14.01 3.36
CA TYR A 166 2.81 13.11 4.22
C TYR A 166 2.26 11.70 4.10
N ARG A 167 3.12 10.80 3.63
CA ARG A 167 2.68 9.45 3.27
C ARG A 167 3.61 8.39 3.81
N ARG A 168 3.06 7.23 4.07
CA ARG A 168 3.81 6.01 4.33
C ARG A 168 4.55 5.58 3.06
N PRO A 169 5.80 5.13 3.12
CA PRO A 169 6.40 4.42 1.99
C PRO A 169 5.60 3.17 1.64
N LEU A 170 5.23 3.04 0.37
CA LEU A 170 4.64 1.81 -0.14
C LEU A 170 5.69 0.67 -0.10
N PRO A 171 5.29 -0.59 0.11
CA PRO A 171 6.23 -1.70 -0.01
C PRO A 171 6.80 -1.80 -1.42
N SER A 172 8.12 -2.06 -1.54
CA SER A 172 8.78 -2.41 -2.81
C SER A 172 8.77 -3.93 -3.06
N ALA A 173 7.81 -4.66 -2.48
CA ALA A 173 7.56 -6.07 -2.76
C ALA A 173 6.16 -6.24 -3.37
N ASN A 174 5.95 -7.35 -4.06
CA ASN A 174 4.70 -7.68 -4.74
C ASN A 174 4.33 -6.69 -5.87
N LEU A 175 5.32 -6.01 -6.45
CA LEU A 175 5.07 -4.98 -7.45
C LEU A 175 4.56 -5.55 -8.77
N MET A 176 4.82 -6.82 -9.06
CA MET A 176 4.32 -7.49 -10.27
C MET A 176 2.78 -7.53 -10.35
N PHE A 177 2.07 -7.27 -9.26
CA PHE A 177 0.61 -7.28 -9.20
C PHE A 177 -0.02 -5.88 -9.18
N LEU A 178 0.73 -4.82 -9.48
CA LEU A 178 0.20 -3.45 -9.38
C LEU A 178 -0.68 -3.08 -10.58
N SER A 179 -1.74 -2.36 -10.30
CA SER A 179 -2.57 -1.68 -11.32
C SER A 179 -2.26 -0.18 -11.41
N THR A 180 -1.54 0.37 -10.43
CA THR A 180 -1.20 1.80 -10.33
C THR A 180 0.08 1.94 -9.54
N VAL A 181 1.05 2.70 -10.04
CA VAL A 181 2.31 3.00 -9.36
C VAL A 181 2.17 4.30 -8.56
N MET A 182 2.61 4.32 -7.32
CA MET A 182 2.41 5.33 -6.27
C MET A 182 0.95 5.47 -5.79
N PHE A 183 0.73 6.13 -4.64
CA PHE A 183 -0.60 6.34 -4.07
C PHE A 183 -1.53 7.19 -4.94
N ASP A 184 -0.97 8.16 -5.65
CA ASP A 184 -1.68 9.10 -6.51
C ASP A 184 -1.58 8.76 -8.00
N GLY A 185 -0.87 7.68 -8.33
CA GLY A 185 -0.70 7.21 -9.71
C GLY A 185 0.25 8.06 -10.56
N ARG A 186 1.02 8.99 -9.97
CA ARG A 186 1.90 9.90 -10.73
C ARG A 186 2.97 9.19 -11.55
N GLU A 187 3.34 7.97 -11.16
CA GLU A 187 4.31 7.14 -11.87
C GLU A 187 3.64 6.12 -12.81
N THR A 188 2.32 6.14 -12.95
CA THR A 188 1.60 5.32 -13.93
C THR A 188 1.48 6.11 -15.23
N ILE A 189 2.55 6.15 -16.00
CA ILE A 189 2.63 6.88 -17.27
C ILE A 189 2.18 6.03 -18.46
N ALA A 190 2.30 4.70 -18.35
CA ALA A 190 1.80 3.73 -19.32
C ALA A 190 0.58 2.99 -18.75
N PRO A 191 -0.50 2.75 -19.53
CA PRO A 191 -1.70 2.09 -19.04
C PRO A 191 -1.42 0.65 -18.55
N LEU A 192 -1.88 0.31 -17.35
CA LEU A 192 -1.73 -1.02 -16.73
C LEU A 192 -3.02 -1.88 -16.81
N ASN A 193 -3.89 -1.62 -17.77
CA ASN A 193 -5.18 -2.28 -17.95
C ASN A 193 -5.27 -3.16 -19.21
N ASN A 194 -4.14 -3.46 -19.85
CA ASN A 194 -4.07 -4.31 -21.05
C ASN A 194 -3.13 -5.47 -20.82
N GLY A 195 -3.65 -6.69 -20.78
CA GLY A 195 -2.89 -7.90 -20.51
C GLY A 195 -1.68 -8.14 -21.41
N GLN A 196 -1.74 -7.72 -22.67
CA GLN A 196 -0.63 -7.89 -23.63
C GLN A 196 0.54 -6.93 -23.39
N THR A 197 0.26 -5.73 -22.88
CA THR A 197 1.25 -4.68 -22.64
C THR A 197 1.53 -4.46 -21.16
N TYR A 198 0.85 -5.17 -20.26
CA TYR A 198 0.92 -4.97 -18.82
C TYR A 198 2.35 -4.99 -18.28
N PHE A 199 3.07 -6.10 -18.45
CA PHE A 199 4.43 -6.21 -17.91
C PHE A 199 5.42 -5.22 -18.56
N PRO A 200 5.44 -5.02 -19.88
CA PRO A 200 6.26 -3.97 -20.47
C PRO A 200 5.94 -2.57 -19.94
N ASN A 201 4.66 -2.25 -19.76
CA ASN A 201 4.22 -0.96 -19.23
C ASN A 201 4.61 -0.81 -17.75
N LEU A 202 4.37 -1.83 -16.92
CA LEU A 202 4.77 -1.82 -15.51
C LEU A 202 6.28 -1.65 -15.35
N ILE A 203 7.09 -2.33 -16.16
CA ILE A 203 8.55 -2.16 -16.16
C ILE A 203 8.94 -0.74 -16.56
N ALA A 204 8.25 -0.13 -17.53
CA ALA A 204 8.49 1.26 -17.92
C ALA A 204 8.13 2.24 -16.79
N ASP A 205 6.98 2.06 -16.15
CA ASP A 205 6.50 2.88 -15.04
C ASP A 205 7.44 2.77 -13.82
N LEU A 206 7.86 1.57 -13.45
CA LEU A 206 8.82 1.35 -12.37
C LEU A 206 10.21 1.89 -12.72
N SER A 207 10.61 1.84 -13.99
CA SER A 207 11.89 2.43 -14.42
C SER A 207 11.87 3.96 -14.28
N HIS A 208 10.76 4.59 -14.65
CA HIS A 208 10.57 6.03 -14.45
C HIS A 208 10.58 6.35 -12.95
N GLN A 209 9.83 5.62 -12.14
CA GLN A 209 9.78 5.78 -10.69
C GLN A 209 11.17 5.62 -10.04
N ALA A 210 11.98 4.63 -10.44
CA ALA A 210 13.32 4.40 -9.91
C ALA A 210 14.27 5.58 -10.23
N ALA A 211 14.16 6.16 -11.43
CA ALA A 211 14.93 7.34 -11.83
C ALA A 211 14.51 8.57 -11.02
N ASP A 212 13.21 8.81 -10.88
CA ASP A 212 12.67 9.93 -10.11
C ASP A 212 12.99 9.81 -8.61
N ALA A 213 12.87 8.61 -8.02
CA ALA A 213 13.27 8.38 -6.63
C ALA A 213 14.77 8.63 -6.40
N THR A 214 15.62 8.25 -7.36
CA THR A 214 17.06 8.46 -7.26
C THR A 214 17.41 9.97 -7.31
N THR A 215 16.79 10.73 -8.18
CA THR A 215 17.02 12.17 -8.28
C THR A 215 16.34 12.97 -7.16
N GLY A 216 15.13 12.58 -6.78
CA GLY A 216 14.35 13.24 -5.72
C GLY A 216 14.81 12.85 -4.30
N HIS A 217 14.59 11.59 -3.92
CA HIS A 217 14.86 11.13 -2.54
C HIS A 217 16.33 10.97 -2.22
N ALA A 218 17.13 10.43 -3.14
CA ALA A 218 18.57 10.28 -2.96
C ALA A 218 19.36 11.52 -3.41
N GLN A 219 18.71 12.51 -4.01
CA GLN A 219 19.29 13.77 -4.48
C GLN A 219 20.49 13.55 -5.42
N ALA A 220 20.36 12.64 -6.37
CA ALA A 220 21.38 12.42 -7.39
C ALA A 220 21.49 13.64 -8.32
N LEU A 221 22.71 14.04 -8.61
CA LEU A 221 22.99 15.17 -9.52
C LEU A 221 22.83 14.79 -11.01
N GLN A 222 22.85 13.51 -11.28
CA GLN A 222 22.60 12.91 -12.60
C GLN A 222 21.64 11.73 -12.44
N PRO A 223 20.78 11.48 -13.42
CA PRO A 223 19.94 10.27 -13.41
C PRO A 223 20.79 9.00 -13.29
N PRO A 224 20.24 7.92 -12.71
CA PRO A 224 20.90 6.62 -12.72
C PRO A 224 21.10 6.12 -14.15
N THR A 225 22.10 5.26 -14.37
CA THR A 225 22.29 4.62 -15.67
C THR A 225 21.20 3.60 -15.98
N ASP A 226 21.02 3.26 -17.25
CA ASP A 226 20.04 2.25 -17.67
C ASP A 226 20.26 0.90 -16.98
N GLU A 227 21.53 0.51 -16.76
CA GLU A 227 21.88 -0.72 -16.04
C GLU A 227 21.51 -0.66 -14.56
N GLN A 228 21.66 0.52 -13.94
CA GLN A 228 21.25 0.72 -12.55
C GLN A 228 19.73 0.65 -12.41
N VAL A 229 18.98 1.33 -13.29
CA VAL A 229 17.52 1.29 -13.33
C VAL A 229 17.03 -0.14 -13.57
N GLN A 230 17.57 -0.82 -14.58
CA GLN A 230 17.24 -2.21 -14.85
C GLN A 230 17.49 -3.11 -13.64
N GLY A 231 18.62 -2.96 -12.95
CA GLY A 231 18.94 -3.77 -11.77
C GLY A 231 18.02 -3.49 -10.58
N ILE A 232 17.51 -2.25 -10.42
CA ILE A 232 16.49 -1.91 -9.41
C ILE A 232 15.16 -2.59 -9.74
N VAL A 233 14.67 -2.41 -10.97
CA VAL A 233 13.38 -2.95 -11.42
C VAL A 233 13.35 -4.48 -11.43
N GLU A 234 14.42 -5.12 -11.90
CA GLU A 234 14.56 -6.59 -11.85
C GLU A 234 14.49 -7.11 -10.40
N PHE A 235 15.13 -6.40 -9.47
CA PHE A 235 15.08 -6.74 -8.05
C PHE A 235 13.65 -6.61 -7.51
N GLU A 236 12.99 -5.47 -7.69
CA GLU A 236 11.65 -5.19 -7.20
C GLU A 236 10.59 -6.12 -7.79
N MET A 237 10.64 -6.38 -9.10
CA MET A 237 9.72 -7.30 -9.79
C MET A 237 9.89 -8.76 -9.35
N GLY A 238 11.06 -9.12 -8.86
CA GLY A 238 11.34 -10.45 -8.32
C GLY A 238 10.89 -10.66 -6.87
N LEU A 239 10.54 -9.59 -6.14
CA LEU A 239 10.25 -9.67 -4.72
C LEU A 239 8.80 -10.04 -4.42
N ILE A 240 8.61 -11.15 -3.71
CA ILE A 240 7.32 -11.60 -3.16
C ILE A 240 7.45 -11.64 -1.63
N ALA A 241 6.56 -10.95 -0.94
CA ALA A 241 6.53 -10.92 0.52
C ALA A 241 5.11 -11.21 1.04
N ALA A 242 5.02 -12.12 2.00
CA ALA A 242 3.77 -12.46 2.68
C ALA A 242 4.07 -13.09 4.04
N GLN A 243 3.11 -13.08 4.95
CA GLN A 243 3.25 -13.75 6.25
C GLN A 243 3.44 -15.26 6.04
N ALA A 244 4.48 -15.84 6.64
CA ALA A 244 4.81 -17.26 6.50
C ALA A 244 4.44 -18.09 7.72
N ARG A 245 4.41 -17.45 8.90
CA ARG A 245 4.06 -18.08 10.18
C ARG A 245 3.37 -17.07 11.08
N ASP A 246 2.32 -17.50 11.72
CA ASP A 246 1.66 -16.83 12.85
C ASP A 246 2.11 -17.50 14.16
N ASP A 247 2.37 -16.73 15.23
CA ASP A 247 2.89 -17.26 16.49
C ASP A 247 1.90 -18.20 17.20
N ARG A 248 0.60 -17.98 17.02
CA ARG A 248 -0.47 -18.82 17.60
C ARG A 248 -0.86 -19.95 16.68
N ALA A 249 -1.11 -19.68 15.39
CA ALA A 249 -1.57 -20.67 14.41
C ALA A 249 -0.43 -21.56 13.86
N GLY A 250 0.83 -21.12 13.98
CA GLY A 250 1.99 -21.79 13.41
C GLY A 250 2.20 -21.49 11.93
N SER A 251 2.81 -22.40 11.18
CA SER A 251 3.07 -22.20 9.74
C SER A 251 1.76 -22.02 8.97
N LEU A 252 1.71 -20.97 8.14
CA LEU A 252 0.57 -20.60 7.31
C LEU A 252 0.48 -21.43 6.00
N ALA A 253 1.46 -22.31 5.76
CA ALA A 253 1.53 -23.23 4.62
C ALA A 253 1.37 -24.70 5.06
N ARG A 254 0.62 -24.99 6.12
CA ARG A 254 0.39 -26.34 6.64
C ARG A 254 -1.10 -26.67 6.71
N HIS A 255 -1.39 -27.97 6.72
CA HIS A 255 -2.77 -28.48 6.82
C HIS A 255 -3.67 -27.89 5.71
N ASP A 256 -3.17 -27.99 4.48
CA ASP A 256 -3.83 -27.56 3.25
C ASP A 256 -4.07 -26.03 3.15
N ALA A 257 -3.46 -25.22 4.03
CA ALA A 257 -3.44 -23.78 3.89
C ALA A 257 -2.41 -23.30 2.85
N LEU A 258 -2.72 -22.21 2.17
CA LEU A 258 -1.98 -21.66 1.03
C LEU A 258 -1.33 -20.30 1.35
N GLY A 259 -1.00 -20.05 2.62
CA GLY A 259 -0.31 -18.83 3.04
C GLY A 259 1.19 -18.83 2.72
N GLY A 260 1.78 -17.65 2.81
CA GLY A 260 3.21 -17.47 2.61
C GLY A 260 3.63 -17.07 1.20
N PRO A 261 4.87 -16.56 1.03
CA PRO A 261 5.31 -15.97 -0.22
C PRO A 261 5.50 -16.99 -1.35
N PHE A 262 5.74 -18.26 -1.03
CA PHE A 262 5.90 -19.30 -2.04
C PHE A 262 4.60 -19.57 -2.79
N TYR A 263 3.48 -19.69 -2.07
CA TYR A 263 2.17 -19.88 -2.71
C TYR A 263 1.77 -18.64 -3.49
N LEU A 264 1.93 -17.44 -2.90
CA LEU A 264 1.66 -16.18 -3.58
C LEU A 264 2.44 -16.05 -4.91
N ALA A 265 3.69 -16.49 -4.94
CA ALA A 265 4.53 -16.46 -6.15
C ALA A 265 4.06 -17.41 -7.26
N ASN A 266 3.22 -18.39 -6.94
CA ASN A 266 2.71 -19.42 -7.87
C ASN A 266 1.21 -19.28 -8.14
N GLU A 267 0.55 -18.25 -7.64
CA GLU A 267 -0.84 -17.96 -7.98
C GLU A 267 -0.93 -17.39 -9.40
N ASP A 268 -1.95 -17.80 -10.13
CA ASP A 268 -2.25 -17.26 -11.45
C ASP A 268 -2.62 -15.77 -11.34
N TYR A 269 -2.04 -14.97 -12.22
CA TYR A 269 -2.30 -13.54 -12.26
C TYR A 269 -2.32 -13.00 -13.68
N TYR A 270 -3.31 -12.17 -13.95
CA TYR A 270 -3.37 -11.26 -15.09
C TYR A 270 -4.12 -9.97 -14.68
N PRO A 271 -3.81 -8.81 -15.31
CA PRO A 271 -4.46 -7.55 -14.95
C PRO A 271 -5.98 -7.64 -15.22
N GLY A 272 -6.77 -7.20 -14.24
CA GLY A 272 -8.23 -7.27 -14.29
C GLY A 272 -8.82 -8.63 -13.87
N ILE A 273 -8.00 -9.57 -13.38
CA ILE A 273 -8.50 -10.82 -12.82
C ILE A 273 -9.56 -10.53 -11.74
N ASN A 274 -10.71 -11.19 -11.84
CA ASN A 274 -11.83 -11.08 -10.89
C ASN A 274 -12.30 -9.62 -10.67
N ASP A 275 -12.33 -8.80 -11.74
CA ASP A 275 -12.69 -7.39 -11.65
C ASP A 275 -14.14 -7.21 -11.18
N SER A 276 -14.33 -6.55 -10.04
CA SER A 276 -15.65 -6.34 -9.42
C SER A 276 -16.57 -5.40 -10.21
N LEU A 277 -16.04 -4.67 -11.20
CA LEU A 277 -16.79 -3.82 -12.13
C LEU A 277 -17.09 -4.51 -13.46
N GLY A 278 -16.72 -5.78 -13.60
CA GLY A 278 -17.02 -6.60 -14.78
C GLY A 278 -16.07 -6.40 -15.95
N ALA A 279 -14.86 -5.92 -15.70
CA ALA A 279 -13.84 -5.72 -16.73
C ALA A 279 -12.80 -6.86 -16.78
N ASP A 280 -13.10 -8.04 -16.22
CA ASP A 280 -12.23 -9.20 -16.34
C ASP A 280 -12.05 -9.60 -17.81
N PRO A 281 -10.81 -9.59 -18.34
CA PRO A 281 -10.56 -9.90 -19.76
C PRO A 281 -10.87 -11.36 -20.12
N SER A 282 -11.00 -12.27 -19.17
CA SER A 282 -11.44 -13.65 -19.41
C SER A 282 -12.96 -13.75 -19.66
N GLY A 283 -13.71 -12.72 -19.23
CA GLY A 283 -15.18 -12.73 -19.26
C GLY A 283 -15.83 -13.49 -18.12
N GLU A 284 -15.05 -13.97 -17.16
CA GLU A 284 -15.60 -14.59 -15.95
C GLU A 284 -16.29 -13.55 -15.06
N PRO A 285 -17.40 -13.90 -14.42
CA PRO A 285 -18.08 -13.00 -13.50
C PRO A 285 -17.27 -12.82 -12.22
N PHE A 286 -17.44 -11.68 -11.57
CA PHE A 286 -16.83 -11.41 -10.25
C PHE A 286 -17.25 -12.46 -9.21
N ASP A 287 -16.26 -13.07 -8.56
CA ASP A 287 -16.42 -13.96 -7.42
C ASP A 287 -15.96 -13.26 -6.13
N ALA A 288 -16.91 -12.93 -5.26
CA ALA A 288 -16.61 -12.32 -3.97
C ALA A 288 -15.89 -13.28 -3.00
N ALA A 289 -15.99 -14.59 -3.22
CA ALA A 289 -15.34 -15.63 -2.40
C ALA A 289 -13.94 -16.00 -2.88
N SER A 290 -13.24 -15.08 -3.51
CA SER A 290 -11.93 -15.31 -4.15
C SER A 290 -10.78 -15.60 -3.17
N MET A 291 -10.86 -15.18 -1.90
CA MET A 291 -9.87 -15.53 -0.88
C MET A 291 -10.11 -16.96 -0.39
N THR A 292 -9.18 -17.87 -0.71
CA THR A 292 -9.29 -19.32 -0.40
C THR A 292 -8.04 -19.88 0.28
N LEU A 293 -7.32 -19.02 1.02
CA LEU A 293 -6.00 -19.35 1.60
C LEU A 293 -6.12 -20.27 2.82
N PHE A 294 -7.14 -20.07 3.66
CA PHE A 294 -7.26 -20.68 4.97
C PHE A 294 -8.60 -21.37 5.22
N GLY A 295 -9.49 -21.42 4.25
CA GLY A 295 -10.82 -22.02 4.39
C GLY A 295 -10.80 -23.46 4.94
N GLN A 296 -9.75 -24.24 4.66
CA GLN A 296 -9.55 -25.60 5.17
C GLN A 296 -9.39 -25.63 6.71
N TRP A 297 -9.02 -24.54 7.32
CA TRP A 297 -8.86 -24.42 8.77
C TRP A 297 -10.19 -24.18 9.51
N ALA A 298 -11.27 -23.93 8.83
CA ALA A 298 -12.59 -23.74 9.46
C ALA A 298 -12.98 -24.92 10.39
N ASN A 299 -12.53 -26.12 10.04
CA ASN A 299 -12.76 -27.35 10.82
C ASN A 299 -11.51 -27.82 11.60
N ALA A 300 -10.53 -26.95 11.84
CA ALA A 300 -9.35 -27.27 12.64
C ALA A 300 -9.77 -27.72 14.06
N GLY A 301 -9.20 -28.82 14.52
CA GLY A 301 -9.55 -29.45 15.82
C GLY A 301 -10.08 -30.86 15.70
N GLY A 302 -10.69 -31.25 14.56
CA GLY A 302 -11.14 -32.61 14.34
C GLY A 302 -10.02 -33.64 14.12
N ARG A 303 -8.91 -33.21 13.53
CA ARG A 303 -7.71 -34.03 13.24
C ARG A 303 -6.52 -33.73 14.17
N GLU A 304 -6.50 -32.61 14.86
CA GLU A 304 -5.34 -32.12 15.61
C GLU A 304 -5.52 -32.06 17.13
N GLY A 305 -6.71 -32.44 17.63
CA GLY A 305 -7.08 -32.19 19.02
C GLY A 305 -7.34 -30.69 19.27
N GLY A 306 -8.31 -30.34 20.12
CA GLY A 306 -8.56 -28.96 20.50
C GLY A 306 -7.36 -28.30 21.17
N GLY A 307 -7.23 -26.96 21.07
CA GLY A 307 -6.17 -26.21 21.72
C GLY A 307 -6.00 -24.83 21.07
N GLU A 308 -5.19 -23.97 21.67
CA GLU A 308 -4.97 -22.59 21.25
C GLU A 308 -4.60 -22.46 19.77
N ARG A 309 -3.80 -23.39 19.24
CA ARG A 309 -3.40 -23.40 17.82
C ARG A 309 -4.59 -23.64 16.89
N ALA A 310 -5.44 -24.59 17.25
CA ALA A 310 -6.64 -24.88 16.46
C ALA A 310 -7.66 -23.73 16.52
N GLU A 311 -7.75 -23.04 17.67
CA GLU A 311 -8.58 -21.85 17.81
C GLU A 311 -8.07 -20.70 16.95
N ALA A 312 -6.75 -20.43 16.96
CA ALA A 312 -6.13 -19.42 16.12
C ALA A 312 -6.35 -19.68 14.64
N ARG A 313 -6.23 -20.93 14.18
CA ARG A 313 -6.52 -21.34 12.80
C ARG A 313 -7.98 -21.11 12.41
N ARG A 314 -8.91 -21.46 13.31
CA ARG A 314 -10.34 -21.20 13.05
C ARG A 314 -10.63 -19.71 12.99
N ALA A 315 -10.03 -18.89 13.83
CA ALA A 315 -10.17 -17.44 13.80
C ALA A 315 -9.68 -16.85 12.46
N ILE A 316 -8.52 -17.31 11.95
CA ILE A 316 -7.99 -16.89 10.64
C ILE A 316 -8.96 -17.29 9.51
N ALA A 317 -9.47 -18.54 9.51
CA ALA A 317 -10.43 -18.99 8.50
C ALA A 317 -11.78 -18.24 8.60
N ALA A 318 -12.24 -17.90 9.80
CA ALA A 318 -13.44 -17.10 10.00
C ALA A 318 -13.24 -15.66 9.49
N GLY A 319 -12.05 -15.08 9.72
CA GLY A 319 -11.68 -13.79 9.19
C GLY A 319 -11.63 -13.76 7.66
N GLU A 320 -11.07 -14.81 7.03
CA GLU A 320 -11.11 -14.97 5.57
C GLU A 320 -12.55 -15.03 5.04
N ALA A 321 -13.41 -15.81 5.68
CA ALA A 321 -14.81 -15.88 5.30
C ALA A 321 -15.53 -14.54 5.43
N LEU A 322 -15.24 -13.75 6.48
CA LEU A 322 -15.74 -12.37 6.64
C LEU A 322 -15.19 -11.43 5.57
N PHE A 323 -13.92 -11.52 5.21
CA PHE A 323 -13.32 -10.72 4.16
C PHE A 323 -14.01 -10.93 2.81
N ASN A 324 -14.39 -12.17 2.52
CA ASN A 324 -15.15 -12.56 1.31
C ASN A 324 -16.63 -12.14 1.34
N SER A 325 -17.28 -12.08 2.51
CA SER A 325 -18.74 -12.07 2.58
C SER A 325 -19.38 -10.98 3.43
N ALA A 326 -18.60 -10.28 4.29
CA ALA A 326 -19.18 -9.23 5.13
C ALA A 326 -19.67 -8.06 4.26
N PRO A 327 -20.98 -7.70 4.33
CA PRO A 327 -21.53 -6.69 3.44
C PRO A 327 -21.04 -5.30 3.85
N MET A 328 -20.68 -4.50 2.84
CA MET A 328 -20.26 -3.11 2.94
C MET A 328 -21.25 -2.22 2.18
N GLN A 329 -21.82 -1.22 2.84
CA GLN A 329 -22.65 -0.21 2.17
C GLN A 329 -21.75 0.85 1.55
N ILE A 330 -21.50 0.75 0.25
CA ILE A 330 -20.60 1.63 -0.49
C ILE A 330 -21.40 2.81 -1.05
N SER A 331 -21.17 4.00 -0.48
CA SER A 331 -21.78 5.27 -0.91
C SER A 331 -20.78 6.42 -0.72
N ASN A 332 -20.93 7.48 -1.51
CA ASN A 332 -20.06 8.66 -1.48
C ASN A 332 -18.57 8.33 -1.59
N VAL A 333 -18.23 7.30 -2.37
CA VAL A 333 -16.84 6.93 -2.70
C VAL A 333 -16.51 7.51 -4.06
N ARG A 334 -15.69 8.55 -4.09
CA ARG A 334 -15.21 9.17 -5.34
C ARG A 334 -14.31 8.17 -6.08
N GLY A 335 -14.58 7.99 -7.36
CA GLY A 335 -14.00 6.95 -8.18
C GLY A 335 -14.89 5.71 -8.36
N LEU A 336 -15.91 5.53 -7.51
CA LEU A 336 -16.93 4.48 -7.66
C LEU A 336 -18.33 5.07 -7.87
N ASN A 337 -18.86 5.78 -6.86
CA ASN A 337 -20.24 6.25 -6.91
C ASN A 337 -20.44 7.42 -7.89
N ASP A 338 -19.40 8.09 -8.33
CA ASP A 338 -19.37 9.10 -9.39
C ASP A 338 -18.85 8.56 -10.74
N ASN A 339 -18.59 7.25 -10.85
CA ASN A 339 -18.02 6.65 -12.04
C ASN A 339 -19.08 6.37 -13.11
N ALA A 340 -19.08 7.16 -14.19
CA ALA A 340 -20.03 7.03 -15.28
C ALA A 340 -19.92 5.68 -16.04
N ALA A 341 -18.76 5.02 -16.04
CA ALA A 341 -18.57 3.73 -16.69
C ALA A 341 -19.42 2.61 -16.08
N ILE A 342 -19.79 2.75 -14.79
CA ILE A 342 -20.69 1.82 -14.08
C ILE A 342 -22.05 2.44 -13.76
N GLY A 343 -22.41 3.56 -14.44
CA GLY A 343 -23.70 4.23 -14.28
C GLY A 343 -23.82 5.11 -13.04
N SER A 344 -22.72 5.47 -12.39
CA SER A 344 -22.69 6.34 -11.19
C SER A 344 -23.72 5.93 -10.13
N PRO A 345 -23.69 4.68 -9.63
CA PRO A 345 -24.68 4.21 -8.66
C PRO A 345 -24.59 5.00 -7.37
N PRO A 346 -25.70 5.53 -6.81
CA PRO A 346 -25.65 6.30 -5.56
C PRO A 346 -25.18 5.49 -4.35
N SER A 347 -25.43 4.18 -4.38
CA SER A 347 -24.92 3.21 -3.43
C SER A 347 -25.03 1.78 -3.97
N PHE A 348 -24.22 0.89 -3.46
CA PHE A 348 -24.33 -0.56 -3.69
C PHE A 348 -23.71 -1.33 -2.53
N VAL A 349 -24.03 -2.63 -2.46
CA VAL A 349 -23.42 -3.54 -1.48
C VAL A 349 -22.21 -4.20 -2.10
N GLY A 350 -21.05 -4.04 -1.47
CA GLY A 350 -19.81 -4.72 -1.84
C GLY A 350 -19.26 -5.55 -0.67
N HIS A 351 -18.06 -6.06 -0.83
CA HIS A 351 -17.28 -6.82 0.14
C HIS A 351 -15.83 -6.31 0.15
N CYS A 352 -15.00 -6.77 1.07
CA CYS A 352 -13.59 -6.39 1.06
C CYS A 352 -12.91 -6.79 -0.26
N THR A 353 -13.24 -7.96 -0.79
CA THR A 353 -12.76 -8.48 -2.08
C THR A 353 -13.19 -7.65 -3.29
N SER A 354 -14.23 -6.81 -3.18
CA SER A 354 -14.59 -5.89 -4.26
C SER A 354 -13.50 -4.86 -4.60
N CYS A 355 -12.57 -4.61 -3.65
CA CYS A 355 -11.45 -3.68 -3.82
C CYS A 355 -10.10 -4.32 -3.51
N HIS A 356 -10.06 -5.36 -2.66
CA HIS A 356 -8.85 -6.06 -2.22
C HIS A 356 -8.91 -7.52 -2.67
N ASP A 357 -8.43 -7.80 -3.86
CA ASP A 357 -8.59 -9.10 -4.48
C ASP A 357 -7.29 -9.93 -4.49
N THR A 358 -7.42 -11.22 -4.83
CA THR A 358 -6.30 -12.13 -5.04
C THR A 358 -5.49 -11.74 -6.29
N PRO A 359 -4.18 -12.05 -6.37
CA PRO A 359 -3.39 -12.77 -5.37
C PRO A 359 -2.77 -11.89 -4.28
N ASN A 360 -2.47 -10.61 -4.54
CA ASN A 360 -1.73 -9.77 -3.60
C ASN A 360 -2.59 -9.05 -2.56
N VAL A 361 -3.91 -9.23 -2.61
CA VAL A 361 -4.89 -8.56 -1.76
C VAL A 361 -4.78 -7.02 -1.86
N GLY A 362 -4.31 -6.53 -3.00
CA GLY A 362 -4.23 -5.11 -3.34
C GLY A 362 -5.34 -4.71 -4.29
N ASN A 363 -5.29 -3.46 -4.72
CA ASN A 363 -6.25 -2.91 -5.68
C ASN A 363 -5.76 -3.15 -7.12
N HIS A 364 -5.60 -4.43 -7.52
CA HIS A 364 -5.08 -4.76 -8.85
C HIS A 364 -6.17 -5.06 -9.89
N SER A 365 -7.31 -5.57 -9.46
CA SER A 365 -8.46 -5.84 -10.31
C SER A 365 -9.28 -4.58 -10.57
N LEU A 366 -9.26 -3.63 -9.63
CA LEU A 366 -9.91 -2.33 -9.74
C LEU A 366 -8.83 -1.23 -9.89
N PRO A 367 -8.36 -0.90 -11.10
CA PRO A 367 -7.21 -0.02 -11.31
C PRO A 367 -7.55 1.47 -11.09
N LEU A 368 -8.32 1.77 -10.07
CA LEU A 368 -8.76 3.11 -9.74
C LEU A 368 -8.32 3.51 -8.34
N PRO A 369 -7.61 4.62 -8.17
CA PRO A 369 -7.52 5.29 -6.88
C PRO A 369 -8.92 5.71 -6.41
N LEU A 370 -9.22 5.51 -5.14
CA LEU A 370 -10.54 5.74 -4.54
C LEU A 370 -10.44 6.70 -3.36
N ASP A 371 -11.48 7.49 -3.14
CA ASP A 371 -11.67 8.25 -1.91
C ASP A 371 -12.58 7.47 -0.95
N ILE A 372 -11.95 6.77 -0.02
CA ILE A 372 -12.68 6.06 1.04
C ILE A 372 -12.83 6.90 2.33
N GLY A 373 -12.32 8.13 2.35
CA GLY A 373 -12.40 9.06 3.48
C GLY A 373 -11.10 9.25 4.26
N THR A 374 -10.04 8.45 4.03
CA THR A 374 -8.80 8.48 4.83
C THR A 374 -7.96 9.76 4.65
N ALA A 375 -8.17 10.51 3.57
CA ALA A 375 -7.49 11.78 3.29
C ALA A 375 -8.24 13.00 3.83
N HIS A 376 -9.48 12.84 4.30
CA HIS A 376 -10.28 13.94 4.83
C HIS A 376 -9.71 14.47 6.14
N ALA A 377 -9.90 15.76 6.40
CA ALA A 377 -9.48 16.36 7.65
C ALA A 377 -10.47 16.05 8.76
N THR A 378 -9.98 15.89 9.99
CA THR A 378 -10.81 15.63 11.18
C THR A 378 -11.38 16.90 11.77
N GLY A 379 -12.59 16.80 12.34
CA GLY A 379 -13.28 17.87 13.07
C GLY A 379 -14.70 18.08 12.56
N ALA A 380 -15.64 18.25 13.47
CA ALA A 380 -17.07 18.37 13.15
C ALA A 380 -17.44 19.55 12.22
N SER A 381 -16.55 20.54 12.09
CA SER A 381 -16.71 21.66 11.16
C SER A 381 -16.00 21.46 9.83
N MET A 382 -15.21 20.40 9.70
CA MET A 382 -14.37 20.14 8.52
C MET A 382 -14.89 18.97 7.67
N GLU A 383 -15.57 17.99 8.30
CA GLU A 383 -16.17 16.85 7.58
C GLU A 383 -17.69 16.90 7.68
N SER A 384 -18.33 16.93 6.53
CA SER A 384 -19.80 17.04 6.42
C SER A 384 -20.49 15.69 6.20
N ASP A 385 -19.76 14.66 5.73
CA ASP A 385 -20.30 13.30 5.60
C ASP A 385 -20.26 12.59 6.96
N PRO A 386 -21.43 12.25 7.56
CA PRO A 386 -21.47 11.63 8.89
C PRO A 386 -20.75 10.27 8.96
N ALA A 387 -20.76 9.50 7.86
CA ALA A 387 -20.11 8.19 7.82
C ALA A 387 -18.59 8.33 7.79
N ILE A 388 -18.07 9.32 7.05
CA ILE A 388 -16.64 9.65 7.05
C ILE A 388 -16.22 10.20 8.42
N ALA A 389 -16.99 11.13 8.99
CA ALA A 389 -16.70 11.71 10.31
C ALA A 389 -16.68 10.63 11.42
N ALA A 390 -17.63 9.70 11.42
CA ALA A 390 -17.66 8.57 12.35
C ALA A 390 -16.43 7.67 12.17
N ALA A 391 -16.11 7.30 10.94
CA ALA A 391 -14.95 6.45 10.63
C ALA A 391 -13.62 7.10 11.03
N LEU A 392 -13.43 8.40 10.78
CA LEU A 392 -12.24 9.13 11.17
C LEU A 392 -12.07 9.23 12.70
N SER A 393 -13.17 9.15 13.47
CA SER A 393 -13.09 9.14 14.94
C SER A 393 -12.49 7.86 15.52
N GLU A 394 -12.41 6.79 14.74
CA GLU A 394 -11.75 5.53 15.09
C GLU A 394 -10.23 5.57 14.90
N LEU A 395 -9.69 6.66 14.36
CA LEU A 395 -8.31 6.79 13.97
C LEU A 395 -7.52 7.77 14.85
N SER A 396 -6.24 7.49 15.00
CA SER A 396 -5.26 8.37 15.64
C SER A 396 -4.59 9.27 14.59
N MET A 397 -5.33 10.26 14.09
CA MET A 397 -4.86 11.13 13.01
C MET A 397 -3.58 11.89 13.41
N PRO A 398 -2.50 11.83 12.61
CA PRO A 398 -1.32 12.68 12.83
C PRO A 398 -1.66 14.16 12.57
N ASP A 399 -0.89 15.06 13.19
CA ASP A 399 -1.03 16.50 12.97
C ASP A 399 -0.44 16.86 11.59
N LEU A 400 -1.30 16.92 10.58
CA LEU A 400 -0.95 17.16 9.18
C LEU A 400 -1.43 18.54 8.71
N PRO A 401 -0.78 19.13 7.68
CA PRO A 401 -1.36 20.27 7.00
C PRO A 401 -2.78 19.99 6.53
N VAL A 402 -3.66 20.97 6.67
CA VAL A 402 -5.04 20.90 6.17
C VAL A 402 -5.21 21.93 5.05
N TYR A 403 -5.71 21.45 3.95
CA TYR A 403 -6.02 22.22 2.75
C TYR A 403 -7.53 22.36 2.60
N LEU A 404 -7.99 23.58 2.30
CA LEU A 404 -9.35 23.85 1.83
C LEU A 404 -9.34 23.83 0.30
N ILE A 405 -10.14 22.97 -0.26
CA ILE A 405 -10.38 22.87 -1.69
C ILE A 405 -11.74 23.52 -2.01
N SER A 406 -11.80 24.34 -3.08
CA SER A 406 -13.04 24.97 -3.53
C SER A 406 -13.05 25.17 -5.03
N GLY A 407 -14.25 25.41 -5.57
CA GLY A 407 -14.45 25.66 -7.01
C GLY A 407 -14.85 24.43 -7.83
N CYS A 408 -15.02 23.28 -7.19
CA CYS A 408 -15.46 22.05 -7.85
C CYS A 408 -16.98 21.85 -7.76
N PRO A 409 -17.62 21.19 -8.74
CA PRO A 409 -18.96 20.67 -8.56
C PRO A 409 -18.96 19.48 -7.61
N ASN A 410 -19.99 19.36 -6.79
CA ASN A 410 -20.17 18.18 -5.95
C ASN A 410 -20.74 17.03 -6.83
N PRO A 411 -20.04 15.90 -7.01
CA PRO A 411 -20.53 14.82 -7.87
C PRO A 411 -21.72 14.09 -7.26
N PHE A 412 -21.92 14.16 -5.94
CA PHE A 412 -23.01 13.50 -5.20
C PHE A 412 -24.21 14.41 -4.96
N ALA A 413 -24.08 15.73 -5.24
CA ALA A 413 -25.14 16.72 -5.14
C ALA A 413 -25.07 17.70 -6.32
N PRO A 414 -25.55 17.33 -7.53
CA PRO A 414 -25.46 18.16 -8.71
C PRO A 414 -26.04 19.56 -8.50
N GLY A 415 -25.30 20.59 -8.93
CA GLY A 415 -25.68 21.99 -8.78
C GLY A 415 -25.26 22.64 -7.46
N VAL A 416 -24.71 21.89 -6.54
CA VAL A 416 -24.14 22.40 -5.28
C VAL A 416 -22.63 22.52 -5.46
N PRO A 417 -22.02 23.71 -5.26
CA PRO A 417 -20.57 23.86 -5.21
C PRO A 417 -20.00 23.07 -4.03
N GLU A 418 -18.89 22.39 -4.26
CA GLU A 418 -18.19 21.66 -3.21
C GLU A 418 -17.04 22.48 -2.63
N SER A 419 -16.97 22.52 -1.30
CA SER A 419 -15.79 22.94 -0.57
C SER A 419 -15.56 21.91 0.53
N PHE A 420 -14.35 21.39 0.63
CA PHE A 420 -14.02 20.38 1.64
C PHE A 420 -12.58 20.51 2.11
N TYR A 421 -12.31 19.93 3.27
CA TYR A 421 -11.01 19.96 3.91
C TYR A 421 -10.31 18.61 3.76
N THR A 422 -9.05 18.66 3.36
CA THR A 422 -8.25 17.46 3.13
C THR A 422 -6.85 17.60 3.69
N THR A 423 -6.26 16.50 4.15
CA THR A 423 -4.85 16.41 4.50
C THR A 423 -3.97 15.96 3.32
N ASP A 424 -4.59 15.37 2.30
CA ASP A 424 -3.93 14.92 1.08
C ASP A 424 -4.91 14.94 -0.11
N PRO A 425 -4.83 15.89 -1.02
CA PRO A 425 -5.69 15.95 -2.21
C PRO A 425 -5.53 14.75 -3.17
N GLY A 426 -4.58 13.85 -2.92
CA GLY A 426 -4.38 12.63 -3.68
C GLY A 426 -4.05 12.89 -5.15
N LYS A 427 -4.71 12.14 -6.02
CA LYS A 427 -4.52 12.20 -7.47
C LYS A 427 -4.81 13.59 -8.07
N ALA A 428 -5.66 14.40 -7.43
CA ALA A 428 -5.98 15.74 -7.92
C ALA A 428 -4.76 16.68 -8.01
N LEU A 429 -3.74 16.51 -7.16
CA LEU A 429 -2.50 17.30 -7.29
C LEU A 429 -1.74 16.96 -8.58
N VAL A 430 -1.88 15.74 -9.09
CA VAL A 430 -1.22 15.27 -10.31
C VAL A 430 -1.99 15.66 -11.57
N THR A 431 -3.33 15.57 -11.53
CA THR A 431 -4.17 15.78 -12.72
C THR A 431 -4.77 17.17 -12.81
N GLY A 432 -4.88 17.90 -11.70
CA GLY A 432 -5.62 19.16 -11.63
C GLY A 432 -7.14 19.00 -11.79
N SER A 433 -7.67 17.78 -11.75
CA SER A 433 -9.07 17.49 -11.98
C SER A 433 -9.87 17.42 -10.69
N CYS A 434 -11.06 18.03 -10.70
CA CYS A 434 -12.02 17.97 -9.60
C CYS A 434 -12.51 16.54 -9.31
N SER A 435 -12.56 15.66 -10.29
CA SER A 435 -12.99 14.27 -10.11
C SER A 435 -11.98 13.40 -9.36
N ASP A 436 -10.74 13.88 -9.22
CA ASP A 436 -9.64 13.08 -8.68
C ASP A 436 -9.28 13.42 -7.22
N PHE A 437 -10.10 14.25 -6.53
CA PHE A 437 -9.83 14.60 -5.13
C PHE A 437 -9.84 13.41 -4.21
N ASN A 438 -8.89 13.43 -3.25
CA ASN A 438 -8.69 12.44 -2.19
C ASN A 438 -8.55 11.00 -2.70
N ARG A 439 -8.45 10.83 -4.02
CA ARG A 439 -8.32 9.49 -4.61
C ARG A 439 -6.93 8.96 -4.38
N ILE A 440 -6.86 7.91 -3.60
CA ILE A 440 -5.64 7.21 -3.15
C ILE A 440 -5.73 5.75 -3.59
N LYS A 441 -4.66 5.23 -4.18
CA LYS A 441 -4.57 3.81 -4.55
C LYS A 441 -4.62 2.91 -3.30
N GLY A 442 -5.41 1.85 -3.33
CA GLY A 442 -5.38 0.78 -2.33
C GLY A 442 -3.99 0.10 -2.30
N PRO A 443 -3.34 0.01 -1.14
CA PRO A 443 -2.03 -0.64 -1.03
C PRO A 443 -2.17 -2.17 -1.08
N VAL A 444 -1.06 -2.85 -1.35
CA VAL A 444 -0.91 -4.30 -1.12
C VAL A 444 -1.14 -4.60 0.36
N LEU A 445 -1.96 -5.61 0.68
CA LEU A 445 -2.22 -6.00 2.08
C LEU A 445 -1.32 -7.15 2.56
N ARG A 446 -0.48 -7.76 1.72
CA ARG A 446 0.48 -8.78 2.14
C ARG A 446 1.57 -8.19 3.04
N GLY A 447 1.98 -8.92 4.06
CA GLY A 447 2.98 -8.51 5.03
C GLY A 447 2.52 -7.37 5.96
N LEU A 448 1.24 -7.27 6.27
CA LEU A 448 0.68 -6.21 7.14
C LEU A 448 1.29 -6.22 8.53
N ALA A 449 1.46 -7.40 9.14
CA ALA A 449 2.00 -7.54 10.50
C ALA A 449 3.37 -6.85 10.70
N ALA A 450 4.20 -6.81 9.66
CA ALA A 450 5.55 -6.26 9.71
C ALA A 450 5.63 -4.73 9.52
N ARG A 451 4.52 -4.03 9.19
CA ARG A 451 4.60 -2.65 8.68
C ARG A 451 3.56 -1.65 9.20
N ALA A 452 3.08 -1.86 10.43
CA ALA A 452 2.27 -0.83 11.09
C ALA A 452 3.02 0.54 11.16
N PRO A 453 2.30 1.68 11.17
CA PRO A 453 0.87 1.89 11.12
C PRO A 453 0.30 1.84 9.69
N TYR A 454 -1.02 1.89 9.57
CA TYR A 454 -1.75 1.66 8.33
C TYR A 454 -2.35 2.92 7.72
N PHE A 455 -2.94 2.79 6.54
CA PHE A 455 -3.35 3.85 5.61
C PHE A 455 -2.16 4.65 5.06
N HIS A 456 -2.41 5.45 4.04
CA HIS A 456 -1.37 6.27 3.39
C HIS A 456 -0.73 7.28 4.34
N ASN A 457 -1.50 7.77 5.30
CA ASN A 457 -1.13 8.79 6.29
C ASN A 457 -0.79 8.21 7.68
N GLY A 458 -0.73 6.89 7.83
CA GLY A 458 -0.38 6.24 9.10
C GLY A 458 -1.37 6.49 10.23
N ALA A 459 -2.63 6.81 9.92
CA ALA A 459 -3.63 7.20 10.91
C ALA A 459 -4.17 6.02 11.73
N ALA A 460 -4.11 4.79 11.22
CA ALA A 460 -4.46 3.60 11.99
C ALA A 460 -3.19 2.99 12.59
N ALA A 461 -3.03 3.08 13.91
CA ALA A 461 -1.86 2.52 14.60
C ALA A 461 -1.86 0.99 14.61
N THR A 462 -3.05 0.38 14.61
CA THR A 462 -3.26 -1.07 14.63
C THR A 462 -4.23 -1.53 13.54
N LEU A 463 -4.28 -2.84 13.29
CA LEU A 463 -5.29 -3.42 12.38
C LEU A 463 -6.70 -3.32 12.95
N GLU A 464 -6.86 -3.32 14.28
CA GLU A 464 -8.14 -3.10 14.94
C GLU A 464 -8.70 -1.72 14.58
N GLU A 465 -7.89 -0.66 14.65
CA GLU A 465 -8.30 0.69 14.24
C GLU A 465 -8.67 0.73 12.76
N ALA A 466 -7.89 0.07 11.90
CA ALA A 466 -8.21 -0.01 10.47
C ALA A 466 -9.54 -0.74 10.23
N VAL A 467 -9.78 -1.87 10.90
CA VAL A 467 -11.06 -2.62 10.81
C VAL A 467 -12.22 -1.80 11.37
N ASN A 468 -12.03 -1.07 12.47
CA ASN A 468 -13.03 -0.17 13.02
C ASN A 468 -13.39 0.94 12.04
N PHE A 469 -12.39 1.57 11.40
CA PHE A 469 -12.65 2.56 10.36
C PHE A 469 -13.55 2.00 9.24
N TYR A 470 -13.24 0.83 8.69
CA TYR A 470 -14.07 0.20 7.65
C TYR A 470 -15.46 -0.16 8.16
N ASN A 471 -15.57 -0.65 9.40
CA ASN A 471 -16.84 -0.99 10.03
C ASN A 471 -17.79 0.22 10.11
N GLU A 472 -17.30 1.37 10.54
CA GLU A 472 -18.06 2.62 10.63
C GLU A 472 -18.33 3.22 9.25
N ARG A 473 -17.28 3.30 8.40
CA ARG A 473 -17.37 3.94 7.08
C ARG A 473 -18.39 3.27 6.17
N PHE A 474 -18.48 1.94 6.23
CA PHE A 474 -19.33 1.15 5.34
C PHE A 474 -20.47 0.41 6.07
N SER A 475 -20.77 0.82 7.30
CA SER A 475 -21.90 0.30 8.11
C SER A 475 -21.95 -1.24 8.18
N MET A 476 -20.80 -1.88 8.40
CA MET A 476 -20.69 -3.34 8.36
C MET A 476 -21.32 -4.04 9.57
N GLN A 477 -21.46 -3.34 10.71
CA GLN A 477 -22.07 -3.83 11.96
C GLN A 477 -21.42 -5.12 12.50
N LEU A 478 -20.10 -5.22 12.40
CA LEU A 478 -19.36 -6.38 12.88
C LEU A 478 -19.36 -6.46 14.41
N THR A 479 -19.57 -7.65 14.94
CA THR A 479 -19.38 -7.92 16.37
C THR A 479 -17.91 -7.85 16.76
N ALA A 480 -17.59 -7.74 18.05
CA ALA A 480 -16.22 -7.74 18.54
C ALA A 480 -15.43 -9.00 18.13
N GLN A 481 -16.09 -10.18 18.13
CA GLN A 481 -15.47 -11.41 17.69
C GLN A 481 -15.16 -11.39 16.18
N GLN A 482 -16.09 -10.94 15.36
CA GLN A 482 -15.87 -10.82 13.91
C GLN A 482 -14.74 -9.85 13.57
N LYS A 483 -14.63 -8.72 14.27
CA LYS A 483 -13.50 -7.80 14.13
C LYS A 483 -12.17 -8.48 14.49
N SER A 484 -12.13 -9.24 15.59
CA SER A 484 -10.96 -10.00 16.02
C SER A 484 -10.55 -11.07 15.01
N ASP A 485 -11.52 -11.81 14.44
CA ASP A 485 -11.27 -12.82 13.42
C ASP A 485 -10.73 -12.20 12.13
N LEU A 486 -11.31 -11.06 11.71
CA LEU A 486 -10.82 -10.32 10.55
C LEU A 486 -9.39 -9.81 10.75
N VAL A 487 -9.04 -9.30 11.94
CA VAL A 487 -7.67 -8.91 12.29
C VAL A 487 -6.72 -10.11 12.26
N ALA A 488 -7.15 -11.29 12.74
CA ALA A 488 -6.35 -12.50 12.68
C ALA A 488 -6.05 -12.90 11.22
N PHE A 489 -7.03 -12.80 10.32
CA PHE A 489 -6.82 -13.03 8.88
C PHE A 489 -5.85 -12.00 8.28
N LEU A 490 -6.06 -10.72 8.53
CA LEU A 490 -5.20 -9.64 8.01
C LEU A 490 -3.74 -9.78 8.46
N ASN A 491 -3.49 -10.23 9.70
CA ASN A 491 -2.15 -10.54 10.19
C ASN A 491 -1.51 -11.76 9.50
N SER A 492 -2.31 -12.59 8.84
CA SER A 492 -1.86 -13.81 8.15
C SER A 492 -1.58 -13.60 6.66
N LEU A 493 -1.78 -12.37 6.16
CA LEU A 493 -1.51 -11.98 4.78
C LEU A 493 -0.04 -11.52 4.64
#